data_ed56fd18da5034ab68b73318ef7f3e30
#
_entry.id   ed56fd18da5034ab68b73318ef7f3e30
#
_cell.length_a   1.000
_cell.length_b   1.000
_cell.length_c   1.000
_cell.angle_alpha   90.00
_cell.angle_beta   90.00
_cell.angle_gamma   90.00
#
_symmetry.space_group_name_H-M   'P 1'
#
loop_
_entity.id
_entity.type
_entity.pdbx_description
1 polymer ?
#
loop_
_entity_poly.entity_id
_entity_poly.type
_entity_poly.pdbx_seq_one_letter_code
_entity_poly.pdbx_strand_id
1 'polypeptide(L)'
;VVGNELRRCVAGLPQQEPMFDVVEPCHGRDGLTAQDRLHHNIVVVTIDSTCCPRTTVTYERDVYARRQIVVSVSAPSVESLRRDIGRCPLHRLLLGNELLRHTHYLKRHTDKALTADVARMMGFGIDVPEGMTLRKRGHGFVWLSDNGTPVMANLCLYVSDNRDSVMAVNIKGETDDMHMSTVPSSTTAITVTDSRHRHVTVRRGLWQMTGDAMGGPYVSRSMSVGGRHIVAEAFVFAPGRDKRDVMRRLEAVLMTLRTDSAADIRK
;
A
#
# COMPACT_ATOMS: atom_id res chain seq x y z
N VAL A 1 3.41 25.08 4.21
CA VAL A 1 2.02 24.56 4.13
C VAL A 1 2.04 23.19 3.47
N VAL A 2 2.36 23.09 2.19
CA VAL A 2 2.33 21.82 1.43
C VAL A 2 3.29 20.78 2.02
N GLY A 3 4.52 21.15 2.34
CA GLY A 3 5.51 20.26 2.97
C GLY A 3 5.01 19.63 4.27
N ASN A 4 4.34 20.41 5.13
CA ASN A 4 3.75 19.88 6.37
C ASN A 4 2.61 18.89 6.06
N GLU A 5 1.79 19.15 5.05
CA GLU A 5 0.74 18.24 4.60
C GLU A 5 1.33 16.92 4.12
N LEU A 6 2.40 16.95 3.34
CA LEU A 6 3.09 15.76 2.82
C LEU A 6 3.81 14.96 3.91
N ARG A 7 4.22 15.61 5.01
CA ARG A 7 4.86 14.95 6.16
C ARG A 7 3.86 14.43 7.21
N ARG A 8 2.54 14.49 6.96
CA ARG A 8 1.57 13.91 7.90
C ARG A 8 1.88 12.44 8.09
N CYS A 9 1.67 11.95 9.32
CA CYS A 9 1.97 10.56 9.64
C CYS A 9 1.08 9.58 8.87
N VAL A 10 1.66 8.46 8.47
CA VAL A 10 0.93 7.33 7.88
C VAL A 10 0.06 6.70 8.95
N ALA A 11 -1.23 6.60 8.67
CA ALA A 11 -2.14 5.90 9.57
C ALA A 11 -1.91 4.38 9.56
N GLY A 12 -2.06 3.72 10.71
CA GLY A 12 -1.95 2.27 10.84
C GLY A 12 -0.52 1.75 10.95
N LEU A 13 0.46 2.62 11.21
CA LEU A 13 1.80 2.22 11.62
C LEU A 13 1.96 2.32 13.14
N PRO A 14 2.74 1.43 13.79
CA PRO A 14 2.94 1.45 15.24
C PRO A 14 3.80 2.63 15.70
N GLN A 15 4.59 3.21 14.82
CA GLN A 15 5.39 4.40 15.06
C GLN A 15 5.02 5.51 14.07
N GLN A 16 5.33 6.75 14.43
CA GLN A 16 5.05 7.89 13.56
C GLN A 16 6.08 7.94 12.42
N GLU A 17 5.63 7.66 11.22
CA GLU A 17 6.41 7.79 9.99
C GLU A 17 5.73 8.79 9.05
N PRO A 18 6.46 9.74 8.45
CA PRO A 18 5.88 10.71 7.54
C PRO A 18 5.37 10.03 6.27
N MET A 19 4.28 10.56 5.70
CA MET A 19 3.70 10.04 4.45
C MET A 19 4.72 10.08 3.31
N PHE A 20 5.51 11.14 3.21
CA PHE A 20 6.56 11.29 2.21
C PHE A 20 7.80 11.92 2.81
N ASP A 21 8.98 11.51 2.32
CA ASP A 21 10.22 12.21 2.54
C ASP A 21 10.27 13.39 1.57
N VAL A 22 10.16 14.59 2.12
CA VAL A 22 10.09 15.82 1.33
C VAL A 22 11.48 16.41 1.22
N VAL A 23 12.02 16.43 0.02
CA VAL A 23 13.23 17.17 -0.33
C VAL A 23 12.84 18.64 -0.50
N GLU A 24 13.48 19.50 0.24
CA GLU A 24 13.19 20.95 0.25
C GLU A 24 13.85 21.68 -0.91
N PRO A 25 13.47 22.94 -1.14
CA PRO A 25 12.61 23.30 -2.24
C PRO A 25 13.39 23.82 -3.43
N CYS A 26 12.85 23.60 -4.58
CA CYS A 26 13.19 24.39 -5.75
C CYS A 26 12.30 25.63 -5.86
N HIS A 27 12.80 26.65 -6.50
CA HIS A 27 12.10 27.89 -6.71
C HIS A 27 11.27 27.84 -8.01
N GLY A 28 10.06 27.32 -7.91
CA GLY A 28 9.14 27.20 -9.04
C GLY A 28 9.53 26.11 -10.06
N ARG A 29 8.72 25.97 -11.11
CA ARG A 29 8.92 24.93 -12.16
C ARG A 29 10.21 25.15 -12.95
N ASP A 30 10.57 26.40 -13.20
CA ASP A 30 11.77 26.78 -13.97
C ASP A 30 13.06 26.62 -13.17
N GLY A 31 12.98 26.60 -11.85
CA GLY A 31 14.10 26.39 -10.94
C GLY A 31 14.48 24.92 -10.71
N LEU A 32 13.74 23.95 -11.30
CA LEU A 32 14.06 22.54 -11.16
C LEU A 32 15.41 22.20 -11.81
N THR A 33 16.34 21.74 -11.01
CA THR A 33 17.62 21.21 -11.49
C THR A 33 17.43 19.91 -12.29
N ALA A 34 18.47 19.46 -12.99
CA ALA A 34 18.42 18.16 -13.66
C ALA A 34 18.17 17.00 -12.68
N GLN A 35 18.68 17.09 -11.45
CA GLN A 35 18.47 16.09 -10.40
C GLN A 35 17.04 16.14 -9.86
N ASP A 36 16.47 17.32 -9.62
CA ASP A 36 15.09 17.46 -9.17
C ASP A 36 14.10 16.85 -10.15
N ARG A 37 14.36 16.98 -11.44
CA ARG A 37 13.55 16.40 -12.53
C ARG A 37 13.55 14.88 -12.57
N LEU A 38 14.46 14.22 -11.83
CA LEU A 38 14.49 12.75 -11.71
C LEU A 38 13.58 12.22 -10.60
N HIS A 39 13.10 13.07 -9.69
CA HIS A 39 12.15 12.64 -8.67
C HIS A 39 10.85 12.16 -9.31
N HIS A 40 10.35 11.03 -8.83
CA HIS A 40 9.13 10.43 -9.38
C HIS A 40 7.85 11.19 -8.99
N ASN A 41 7.87 11.91 -7.88
CA ASN A 41 6.80 12.76 -7.41
C ASN A 41 7.35 14.18 -7.26
N ILE A 42 6.83 15.11 -8.04
CA ILE A 42 7.17 16.52 -7.98
C ILE A 42 5.90 17.31 -7.64
N VAL A 43 5.99 18.23 -6.71
CA VAL A 43 4.89 19.13 -6.37
C VAL A 43 5.34 20.56 -6.62
N VAL A 44 4.65 21.25 -7.52
CA VAL A 44 4.86 22.67 -7.85
C VAL A 44 3.76 23.48 -7.19
N VAL A 45 4.12 24.51 -6.42
CA VAL A 45 3.17 25.38 -5.73
C VAL A 45 3.24 26.78 -6.32
N THR A 46 2.11 27.30 -6.75
CA THR A 46 1.96 28.68 -7.27
C THR A 46 0.98 29.45 -6.40
N ILE A 47 1.43 30.57 -5.89
CA ILE A 47 0.56 31.53 -5.16
C ILE A 47 0.45 32.79 -6.01
N ASP A 48 -0.74 33.01 -6.57
CA ASP A 48 -0.99 34.13 -7.46
C ASP A 48 -2.48 34.49 -7.43
N SER A 49 -2.78 35.66 -6.91
CA SER A 49 -4.17 36.15 -6.82
C SER A 49 -4.74 36.65 -8.16
N THR A 50 -3.87 36.91 -9.14
CA THR A 50 -4.30 37.43 -10.46
C THR A 50 -4.80 36.35 -11.38
N CYS A 51 -4.19 35.15 -11.32
CA CYS A 51 -4.56 34.02 -12.20
C CYS A 51 -5.26 32.86 -11.49
N CYS A 52 -5.31 32.87 -10.15
CA CYS A 52 -5.84 31.76 -9.36
C CYS A 52 -7.02 32.21 -8.48
N PRO A 53 -8.27 32.14 -8.91
CA PRO A 53 -9.43 32.60 -8.12
C PRO A 53 -9.74 31.69 -6.93
N ARG A 54 -9.25 30.44 -6.94
CA ARG A 54 -9.43 29.44 -5.88
C ARG A 54 -8.28 28.44 -5.87
N THR A 55 -8.15 27.68 -4.78
CA THR A 55 -7.19 26.60 -4.71
C THR A 55 -7.56 25.48 -5.66
N THR A 56 -6.63 25.10 -6.55
CA THR A 56 -6.80 24.04 -7.55
C THR A 56 -5.61 23.10 -7.52
N VAL A 57 -5.85 21.85 -7.89
CA VAL A 57 -4.82 20.82 -8.03
C VAL A 57 -4.99 20.18 -9.40
N THR A 58 -3.93 20.25 -10.20
CA THR A 58 -3.83 19.56 -11.49
C THR A 58 -2.59 18.67 -11.49
N TYR A 59 -2.48 17.75 -12.44
CA TYR A 59 -1.31 16.91 -12.56
C TYR A 59 -1.01 16.52 -14.00
N GLU A 60 0.25 16.27 -14.25
CA GLU A 60 0.77 15.76 -15.51
C GLU A 60 1.59 14.50 -15.22
N ARG A 61 1.66 13.58 -16.19
CA ARG A 61 2.45 12.34 -16.08
C ARG A 61 3.60 12.36 -17.06
N ASP A 62 4.70 11.69 -16.69
CA ASP A 62 5.86 11.46 -17.57
C ASP A 62 6.44 12.74 -18.18
N VAL A 63 6.51 13.83 -17.41
CA VAL A 63 6.95 15.15 -17.90
C VAL A 63 8.45 15.16 -18.18
N TYR A 64 9.26 14.76 -17.20
CA TYR A 64 10.72 14.74 -17.31
C TYR A 64 11.28 13.31 -17.28
N ALA A 65 10.57 12.38 -16.69
CA ALA A 65 10.97 11.00 -16.54
C ALA A 65 9.77 10.05 -16.62
N ARG A 66 10.01 8.82 -17.04
CA ARG A 66 8.96 7.79 -17.06
C ARG A 66 8.44 7.48 -15.66
N ARG A 67 7.13 7.29 -15.53
CA ARG A 67 6.40 6.98 -14.29
C ARG A 67 6.53 8.07 -13.24
N GLN A 68 6.68 9.29 -13.70
CA GLN A 68 6.67 10.50 -12.90
C GLN A 68 5.26 11.07 -12.81
N ILE A 69 4.96 11.75 -11.72
CA ILE A 69 3.83 12.66 -11.61
C ILE A 69 4.34 14.03 -11.18
N VAL A 70 3.92 15.06 -11.91
CA VAL A 70 4.10 16.46 -11.53
C VAL A 70 2.74 16.99 -11.13
N VAL A 71 2.57 17.32 -9.86
CA VAL A 71 1.32 17.88 -9.33
C VAL A 71 1.50 19.36 -9.14
N SER A 72 0.64 20.15 -9.79
CA SER A 72 0.59 21.61 -9.64
C SER A 72 -0.53 21.99 -8.70
N VAL A 73 -0.17 22.69 -7.62
CA VAL A 73 -1.09 23.25 -6.63
C VAL A 73 -1.07 24.76 -6.76
N SER A 74 -2.18 25.37 -7.18
CA SER A 74 -2.30 26.80 -7.36
C SER A 74 -3.33 27.38 -6.40
N ALA A 75 -3.03 28.52 -5.79
CA ALA A 75 -3.94 29.17 -4.85
C ALA A 75 -3.80 30.72 -4.93
N PRO A 76 -4.88 31.48 -4.62
CA PRO A 76 -4.83 32.94 -4.64
C PRO A 76 -3.98 33.52 -3.49
N SER A 77 -3.88 32.82 -2.36
CA SER A 77 -3.07 33.24 -1.22
C SER A 77 -2.60 32.03 -0.39
N VAL A 78 -1.63 32.25 0.49
CA VAL A 78 -1.14 31.26 1.44
C VAL A 78 -2.26 30.83 2.42
N GLU A 79 -3.12 31.76 2.82
CA GLU A 79 -4.25 31.49 3.72
C GLU A 79 -5.27 30.59 3.06
N SER A 80 -5.60 30.84 1.78
CA SER A 80 -6.48 29.98 0.99
C SER A 80 -5.88 28.58 0.85
N LEU A 81 -4.61 28.48 0.50
CA LEU A 81 -3.91 27.22 0.41
C LEU A 81 -3.95 26.45 1.75
N ARG A 82 -3.68 27.12 2.86
CA ARG A 82 -3.69 26.49 4.21
C ARG A 82 -5.07 25.94 4.57
N ARG A 83 -6.12 26.67 4.25
CA ARG A 83 -7.51 26.26 4.49
C ARG A 83 -7.91 25.04 3.66
N ASP A 84 -7.46 24.97 2.40
CA ASP A 84 -8.00 24.05 1.41
C ASP A 84 -7.14 22.79 1.21
N ILE A 85 -5.84 22.84 1.51
CA ILE A 85 -4.87 21.78 1.17
C ILE A 85 -5.23 20.40 1.71
N GLY A 86 -5.77 20.32 2.93
CA GLY A 86 -6.18 19.05 3.55
C GLY A 86 -7.37 18.37 2.85
N ARG A 87 -8.10 19.09 2.00
CA ARG A 87 -9.20 18.55 1.17
C ARG A 87 -8.76 18.23 -0.26
N CYS A 88 -7.56 18.67 -0.63
CA CYS A 88 -7.02 18.40 -1.96
C CYS A 88 -6.61 16.94 -2.12
N PRO A 89 -6.72 16.36 -3.33
CA PRO A 89 -6.39 14.96 -3.58
C PRO A 89 -4.88 14.67 -3.63
N LEU A 90 -4.05 15.54 -3.05
CA LEU A 90 -2.59 15.51 -3.17
C LEU A 90 -1.99 14.17 -2.74
N HIS A 91 -2.29 13.72 -1.51
CA HIS A 91 -1.80 12.42 -1.01
C HIS A 91 -2.23 11.25 -1.90
N ARG A 92 -3.50 11.25 -2.35
CA ARG A 92 -4.03 10.19 -3.21
C ARG A 92 -3.31 10.14 -4.54
N LEU A 93 -3.00 11.28 -5.14
CA LEU A 93 -2.28 11.36 -6.42
C LEU A 93 -0.85 10.84 -6.29
N LEU A 94 -0.11 11.31 -5.30
CA LEU A 94 1.29 10.95 -5.09
C LEU A 94 1.44 9.49 -4.65
N LEU A 95 0.65 9.04 -3.67
CA LEU A 95 0.64 7.65 -3.22
C LEU A 95 0.21 6.70 -4.33
N GLY A 96 -0.83 7.08 -5.09
CA GLY A 96 -1.28 6.30 -6.23
C GLY A 96 -0.20 6.11 -7.28
N ASN A 97 0.60 7.16 -7.57
CA ASN A 97 1.74 7.06 -8.47
C ASN A 97 2.82 6.12 -7.93
N GLU A 98 3.11 6.19 -6.64
CA GLU A 98 4.10 5.34 -5.97
C GLU A 98 3.66 3.86 -6.01
N LEU A 99 2.43 3.55 -5.67
CA LEU A 99 1.89 2.19 -5.73
C LEU A 99 1.90 1.62 -7.15
N LEU A 100 1.56 2.44 -8.16
CA LEU A 100 1.65 2.04 -9.57
C LEU A 100 3.10 1.73 -9.97
N ARG A 101 4.07 2.49 -9.51
CA ARG A 101 5.50 2.22 -9.76
C ARG A 101 5.93 0.89 -9.14
N HIS A 102 5.54 0.63 -7.90
CA HIS A 102 5.83 -0.66 -7.24
C HIS A 102 5.17 -1.82 -7.96
N THR A 103 3.93 -1.67 -8.43
CA THR A 103 3.27 -2.69 -9.26
C THR A 103 4.02 -2.96 -10.57
N HIS A 104 4.55 -1.91 -11.23
CA HIS A 104 5.36 -2.08 -12.43
C HIS A 104 6.72 -2.74 -12.16
N TYR A 105 7.32 -2.46 -11.01
CA TYR A 105 8.54 -3.14 -10.58
C TYR A 105 8.26 -4.63 -10.33
N LEU A 106 7.21 -4.92 -9.60
CA LEU A 106 6.77 -6.28 -9.28
C LEU A 106 6.60 -7.14 -10.52
N LYS A 107 5.98 -6.63 -11.60
CA LYS A 107 5.79 -7.39 -12.85
C LYS A 107 7.08 -8.00 -13.43
N ARG A 108 8.24 -7.43 -13.12
CA ARG A 108 9.55 -7.92 -13.56
C ARG A 108 10.27 -8.74 -12.50
N HIS A 109 9.83 -8.64 -11.25
CA HIS A 109 10.40 -9.27 -10.06
C HIS A 109 9.36 -10.17 -9.37
N THR A 110 8.60 -10.90 -10.17
CA THR A 110 7.59 -11.87 -9.72
C THR A 110 8.13 -13.28 -9.87
N ASP A 111 8.10 -14.05 -8.80
CA ASP A 111 8.29 -15.50 -8.86
C ASP A 111 7.07 -16.13 -9.55
N LYS A 112 7.23 -16.42 -10.84
CA LYS A 112 6.14 -16.96 -11.68
C LYS A 112 5.71 -18.34 -11.25
N ALA A 113 6.65 -19.18 -10.80
CA ALA A 113 6.35 -20.56 -10.37
C ALA A 113 5.53 -20.52 -9.07
N LEU A 114 6.00 -19.79 -8.06
CA LEU A 114 5.29 -19.69 -6.80
C LEU A 114 3.94 -18.95 -6.95
N THR A 115 3.86 -17.95 -7.83
CA THR A 115 2.59 -17.29 -8.18
C THR A 115 1.56 -18.28 -8.76
N ALA A 116 1.98 -19.12 -9.70
CA ALA A 116 1.12 -20.13 -10.29
C ALA A 116 0.70 -21.20 -9.27
N ASP A 117 1.61 -21.62 -8.39
CA ASP A 117 1.32 -22.59 -7.33
C ASP A 117 0.30 -22.04 -6.33
N VAL A 118 0.47 -20.80 -5.88
CA VAL A 118 -0.49 -20.12 -4.99
C VAL A 118 -1.88 -20.03 -5.65
N ALA A 119 -1.94 -19.61 -6.90
CA ALA A 119 -3.20 -19.51 -7.65
C ALA A 119 -3.90 -20.85 -7.78
N ARG A 120 -3.14 -21.93 -8.05
CA ARG A 120 -3.67 -23.31 -8.13
C ARG A 120 -4.20 -23.80 -6.77
N MET A 121 -3.49 -23.46 -5.68
CA MET A 121 -3.90 -23.88 -4.33
C MET A 121 -5.18 -23.18 -3.86
N MET A 122 -5.34 -21.90 -4.20
CA MET A 122 -6.39 -21.05 -3.64
C MET A 122 -7.59 -20.85 -4.59
N GLY A 123 -7.42 -21.03 -5.90
CA GLY A 123 -8.39 -20.66 -6.93
C GLY A 123 -8.51 -19.15 -7.13
N PHE A 124 -7.57 -18.38 -6.61
CA PHE A 124 -7.33 -16.96 -6.81
C PHE A 124 -5.87 -16.66 -6.46
N GLY A 125 -5.34 -15.52 -6.88
CA GLY A 125 -3.92 -15.26 -6.70
C GLY A 125 -3.54 -13.78 -6.63
N ILE A 126 -2.27 -13.58 -6.35
CA ILE A 126 -1.53 -12.33 -6.43
C ILE A 126 -0.23 -12.59 -7.16
N ASP A 127 0.45 -11.54 -7.64
CA ASP A 127 1.82 -11.66 -8.12
C ASP A 127 2.75 -11.75 -6.90
N VAL A 128 3.38 -12.91 -6.71
CA VAL A 128 4.26 -13.16 -5.55
C VAL A 128 5.64 -12.58 -5.86
N PRO A 129 6.20 -11.68 -5.01
CA PRO A 129 7.56 -11.16 -5.21
C PRO A 129 8.62 -12.25 -5.17
N GLU A 130 9.69 -12.08 -5.94
CA GLU A 130 10.92 -12.87 -5.78
C GLU A 130 11.43 -12.79 -4.35
N GLY A 131 12.03 -13.88 -3.86
CA GLY A 131 12.55 -13.99 -2.49
C GLY A 131 11.53 -14.41 -1.43
N MET A 132 10.24 -14.48 -1.78
CA MET A 132 9.24 -15.08 -0.90
C MET A 132 9.30 -16.61 -0.96
N THR A 133 9.03 -17.24 0.18
CA THR A 133 8.95 -18.71 0.30
C THR A 133 7.65 -19.13 0.97
N LEU A 134 7.14 -20.31 0.59
CA LEU A 134 5.96 -20.90 1.22
C LEU A 134 6.29 -21.34 2.65
N ARG A 135 5.64 -20.75 3.64
CA ARG A 135 5.82 -21.09 5.06
C ARG A 135 4.79 -22.10 5.56
N LYS A 136 3.54 -21.90 5.16
CA LYS A 136 2.44 -22.77 5.58
C LYS A 136 1.40 -22.87 4.47
N ARG A 137 0.86 -24.06 4.33
CA ARG A 137 -0.31 -24.39 3.52
C ARG A 137 -1.37 -25.03 4.41
N GLY A 138 -2.59 -24.52 4.34
CA GLY A 138 -3.75 -25.06 5.05
C GLY A 138 -4.97 -25.15 4.14
N HIS A 139 -6.08 -25.66 4.66
CA HIS A 139 -7.34 -25.64 3.94
C HIS A 139 -7.82 -24.19 3.77
N GLY A 140 -7.85 -23.70 2.52
CA GLY A 140 -8.23 -22.31 2.23
C GLY A 140 -7.28 -21.25 2.80
N PHE A 141 -6.01 -21.60 3.07
CA PHE A 141 -4.99 -20.72 3.63
C PHE A 141 -3.61 -20.99 3.05
N VAL A 142 -2.90 -19.92 2.71
CA VAL A 142 -1.48 -19.94 2.32
C VAL A 142 -0.76 -18.79 3.03
N TRP A 143 0.43 -19.06 3.57
CA TRP A 143 1.33 -18.07 4.14
C TRP A 143 2.70 -18.13 3.46
N LEU A 144 3.14 -16.97 2.98
CA LEU A 144 4.43 -16.73 2.35
C LEU A 144 5.24 -15.73 3.20
N SER A 145 6.57 -15.86 3.24
CA SER A 145 7.46 -14.94 3.91
C SER A 145 8.78 -14.82 3.16
N ASP A 146 9.41 -13.65 3.21
CA ASP A 146 10.79 -13.45 2.76
C ASP A 146 11.83 -13.87 3.80
N ASN A 147 11.39 -14.19 5.04
CA ASN A 147 12.25 -14.50 6.20
C ASN A 147 13.32 -13.44 6.46
N GLY A 148 13.07 -12.20 6.07
CA GLY A 148 14.01 -11.10 6.18
C GLY A 148 14.35 -10.74 7.63
N THR A 149 15.57 -10.30 7.83
CA THR A 149 16.06 -9.77 9.11
C THR A 149 16.83 -8.49 8.82
N PRO A 150 16.58 -7.36 9.51
CA PRO A 150 15.65 -7.16 10.64
C PRO A 150 14.21 -6.84 10.25
N VAL A 151 13.85 -6.91 9.00
CA VAL A 151 12.50 -6.64 8.48
C VAL A 151 11.99 -7.89 7.80
N MET A 152 10.92 -8.46 8.32
CA MET A 152 10.26 -9.65 7.77
C MET A 152 8.93 -9.25 7.14
N ALA A 153 8.81 -9.45 5.84
CA ALA A 153 7.60 -9.23 5.07
C ALA A 153 6.84 -10.55 4.88
N ASN A 154 5.53 -10.51 5.09
CA ASN A 154 4.66 -11.67 5.03
C ASN A 154 3.44 -11.40 4.16
N LEU A 155 2.99 -12.44 3.46
CA LEU A 155 1.77 -12.44 2.65
C LEU A 155 0.92 -13.65 3.02
N CYS A 156 -0.37 -13.42 3.26
CA CYS A 156 -1.36 -14.48 3.48
C CYS A 156 -2.47 -14.37 2.44
N LEU A 157 -2.89 -15.51 1.91
CA LEU A 157 -4.12 -15.63 1.13
C LEU A 157 -5.07 -16.56 1.86
N TYR A 158 -6.33 -16.18 1.99
CA TYR A 158 -7.30 -17.02 2.66
C TYR A 158 -8.74 -16.74 2.21
N VAL A 159 -9.64 -17.63 2.56
CA VAL A 159 -11.08 -17.53 2.30
C VAL A 159 -11.79 -17.47 3.63
N SER A 160 -12.18 -16.28 4.07
CA SER A 160 -12.95 -16.05 5.30
C SER A 160 -13.31 -14.57 5.42
N ASP A 161 -14.40 -14.27 6.08
CA ASP A 161 -14.79 -12.94 6.55
C ASP A 161 -14.28 -12.65 7.98
N ASN A 162 -13.82 -13.67 8.71
CA ASN A 162 -13.27 -13.55 10.04
C ASN A 162 -11.73 -13.72 10.04
N ARG A 163 -11.02 -12.59 9.96
CA ARG A 163 -9.57 -12.53 9.97
C ARG A 163 -8.95 -13.19 11.20
N ASP A 164 -9.43 -12.81 12.38
CA ASP A 164 -8.77 -13.22 13.64
C ASP A 164 -8.88 -14.72 13.87
N SER A 165 -9.99 -15.34 13.50
CA SER A 165 -10.14 -16.80 13.56
C SER A 165 -9.12 -17.49 12.62
N VAL A 166 -8.92 -16.97 11.40
CA VAL A 166 -7.95 -17.53 10.45
C VAL A 166 -6.52 -17.36 10.97
N MET A 167 -6.16 -16.17 11.42
CA MET A 167 -4.82 -15.87 11.87
C MET A 167 -4.49 -16.63 13.16
N ALA A 168 -5.40 -16.70 14.12
CA ALA A 168 -5.21 -17.44 15.37
C ALA A 168 -4.92 -18.94 15.16
N VAL A 169 -5.52 -19.55 14.14
CA VAL A 169 -5.25 -20.97 13.80
C VAL A 169 -3.95 -21.15 13.04
N ASN A 170 -3.60 -20.19 12.20
CA ASN A 170 -2.54 -20.39 11.21
C ASN A 170 -1.22 -19.74 11.57
N ILE A 171 -1.19 -18.65 12.31
CA ILE A 171 0.02 -17.94 12.73
C ILE A 171 0.16 -18.11 14.25
N LYS A 172 1.02 -19.05 14.64
CA LYS A 172 1.30 -19.42 16.02
C LYS A 172 2.67 -18.90 16.44
N GLY A 173 2.85 -18.65 17.75
CA GLY A 173 4.13 -18.42 18.37
C GLY A 173 4.81 -19.73 18.78
N GLU A 174 5.69 -19.65 19.79
CA GLU A 174 6.45 -20.80 20.29
C GLU A 174 5.58 -21.79 21.06
N THR A 175 4.50 -21.32 21.69
CA THR A 175 3.55 -22.15 22.43
C THR A 175 2.18 -22.14 21.76
N ASP A 176 1.34 -23.12 22.04
CA ASP A 176 0.03 -23.32 21.39
C ASP A 176 -0.97 -22.19 21.68
N ASP A 177 -0.85 -21.52 22.82
CA ASP A 177 -1.66 -20.37 23.24
C ASP A 177 -1.19 -19.06 22.61
N MET A 178 0.05 -19.00 22.10
CA MET A 178 0.56 -17.86 21.38
C MET A 178 0.00 -17.84 19.95
N HIS A 179 -0.77 -16.82 19.62
CA HIS A 179 -1.39 -16.68 18.29
C HIS A 179 -1.52 -15.22 17.87
N MET A 180 -1.56 -15.00 16.54
CA MET A 180 -1.78 -13.67 15.99
C MET A 180 -3.22 -13.22 16.20
N SER A 181 -3.38 -11.98 16.67
CA SER A 181 -4.66 -11.28 16.78
C SER A 181 -4.57 -9.84 16.25
N THR A 182 -5.73 -9.21 16.06
CA THR A 182 -5.81 -7.78 15.73
C THR A 182 -5.76 -6.93 17.00
N VAL A 183 -5.08 -5.79 16.97
CA VAL A 183 -5.24 -4.74 17.98
C VAL A 183 -6.56 -4.01 17.68
N PRO A 184 -7.61 -4.16 18.51
CA PRO A 184 -8.99 -3.77 18.14
C PRO A 184 -9.14 -2.30 17.73
N SER A 185 -8.53 -1.38 18.47
CA SER A 185 -8.63 0.07 18.24
C SER A 185 -7.84 0.59 17.03
N SER A 186 -7.04 -0.27 16.39
CA SER A 186 -6.14 0.12 15.29
C SER A 186 -6.77 -0.01 13.91
N THR A 187 -7.90 -0.69 13.78
CA THR A 187 -8.42 -1.10 12.47
C THR A 187 -9.22 0.00 11.79
N THR A 188 -8.92 0.23 10.53
CA THR A 188 -9.70 1.05 9.60
C THR A 188 -10.03 0.26 8.35
N ALA A 189 -11.18 0.52 7.73
CA ALA A 189 -11.58 -0.13 6.49
C ALA A 189 -12.22 0.89 5.54
N ILE A 190 -11.90 0.78 4.26
CA ILE A 190 -12.50 1.55 3.18
C ILE A 190 -12.87 0.61 2.04
N THR A 191 -13.95 0.92 1.34
CA THR A 191 -14.30 0.23 0.09
C THR A 191 -13.87 1.09 -1.10
N VAL A 192 -13.16 0.48 -2.02
CA VAL A 192 -12.71 1.10 -3.27
C VAL A 192 -13.24 0.32 -4.47
N THR A 193 -13.42 0.97 -5.60
CA THR A 193 -13.72 0.31 -6.87
C THR A 193 -12.41 0.11 -7.62
N ASP A 194 -12.10 -1.12 -7.99
CA ASP A 194 -10.90 -1.44 -8.77
C ASP A 194 -11.07 -1.10 -10.27
N SER A 195 -10.02 -1.30 -11.06
CA SER A 195 -10.04 -1.06 -12.51
C SER A 195 -10.99 -1.97 -13.30
N ARG A 196 -11.49 -3.04 -12.67
CA ARG A 196 -12.50 -3.96 -13.23
C ARG A 196 -13.90 -3.70 -12.68
N HIS A 197 -14.13 -2.52 -12.07
CA HIS A 197 -15.39 -2.10 -11.44
C HIS A 197 -15.87 -3.04 -10.30
N ARG A 198 -14.97 -3.76 -9.63
CA ARG A 198 -15.29 -4.61 -8.48
C ARG A 198 -15.12 -3.81 -7.19
N HIS A 199 -16.00 -4.05 -6.24
CA HIS A 199 -15.87 -3.50 -4.89
C HIS A 199 -14.83 -4.31 -4.11
N VAL A 200 -13.79 -3.63 -3.67
CA VAL A 200 -12.69 -4.19 -2.90
C VAL A 200 -12.61 -3.47 -1.56
N THR A 201 -12.65 -4.22 -0.47
CA THR A 201 -12.42 -3.67 0.86
C THR A 201 -10.93 -3.68 1.15
N VAL A 202 -10.40 -2.52 1.51
CA VAL A 202 -9.02 -2.34 1.99
C VAL A 202 -9.09 -2.10 3.49
N ARG A 203 -8.49 -3.00 4.26
CA ARG A 203 -8.42 -2.89 5.73
C ARG A 203 -6.97 -2.69 6.15
N ARG A 204 -6.73 -1.81 7.11
CA ARG A 204 -5.42 -1.56 7.73
C ARG A 204 -5.56 -1.59 9.24
N GLY A 205 -4.50 -2.02 9.92
CA GLY A 205 -4.45 -2.03 11.37
C GLY A 205 -3.13 -2.56 11.88
N LEU A 206 -3.11 -2.84 13.18
CA LEU A 206 -1.98 -3.46 13.86
C LEU A 206 -2.34 -4.89 14.25
N TRP A 207 -1.39 -5.79 14.08
CA TRP A 207 -1.44 -7.14 14.61
C TRP A 207 -0.53 -7.25 15.83
N GLN A 208 -0.84 -8.16 16.70
CA GLN A 208 -0.03 -8.54 17.85
C GLN A 208 -0.02 -10.06 18.02
N MET A 209 1.01 -10.57 18.65
CA MET A 209 1.06 -11.95 19.10
C MET A 209 0.57 -12.00 20.54
N THR A 210 -0.48 -12.76 20.82
CA THR A 210 -0.93 -13.01 22.18
C THR A 210 0.15 -13.78 22.92
N GLY A 211 0.53 -13.32 24.11
CA GLY A 211 1.57 -13.97 24.92
C GLY A 211 3.02 -13.62 24.54
N ASP A 212 3.23 -12.72 23.57
CA ASP A 212 4.56 -12.23 23.18
C ASP A 212 4.51 -10.73 22.83
N ALA A 213 5.66 -10.07 22.89
CA ALA A 213 5.83 -8.66 22.53
C ALA A 213 5.95 -8.42 21.00
N MET A 214 5.62 -9.41 20.18
CA MET A 214 5.65 -9.29 18.74
C MET A 214 4.41 -8.58 18.21
N GLY A 215 4.60 -7.70 17.24
CA GLY A 215 3.50 -7.00 16.58
C GLY A 215 3.98 -6.16 15.40
N GLY A 216 3.04 -5.58 14.69
CA GLY A 216 3.36 -4.73 13.54
C GLY A 216 2.12 -4.30 12.74
N PRO A 217 2.31 -3.60 11.63
CA PRO A 217 1.22 -3.21 10.76
C PRO A 217 0.78 -4.38 9.86
N TYR A 218 -0.51 -4.36 9.50
CA TYR A 218 -1.04 -5.18 8.41
C TYR A 218 -1.91 -4.35 7.47
N VAL A 219 -2.03 -4.82 6.25
CA VAL A 219 -2.99 -4.34 5.26
C VAL A 219 -3.59 -5.55 4.54
N SER A 220 -4.89 -5.53 4.29
CA SER A 220 -5.55 -6.55 3.50
C SER A 220 -6.42 -5.94 2.40
N ARG A 221 -6.57 -6.70 1.32
CA ARG A 221 -7.55 -6.44 0.26
C ARG A 221 -8.44 -7.66 0.13
N SER A 222 -9.76 -7.43 0.17
CA SER A 222 -10.73 -8.51 0.09
C SER A 222 -11.88 -8.17 -0.84
N MET A 223 -12.49 -9.21 -1.39
CA MET A 223 -13.68 -9.10 -2.23
C MET A 223 -14.51 -10.38 -2.15
N SER A 224 -15.81 -10.26 -2.41
CA SER A 224 -16.69 -11.43 -2.52
C SER A 224 -16.83 -11.85 -3.98
N VAL A 225 -16.56 -13.12 -4.28
CA VAL A 225 -16.63 -13.69 -5.62
C VAL A 225 -17.22 -15.08 -5.54
N GLY A 226 -18.34 -15.30 -6.27
CA GLY A 226 -19.00 -16.62 -6.29
C GLY A 226 -19.40 -17.14 -4.91
N GLY A 227 -19.85 -16.26 -4.01
CA GLY A 227 -20.21 -16.60 -2.62
C GLY A 227 -19.03 -16.85 -1.68
N ARG A 228 -17.79 -16.70 -2.15
CA ARG A 228 -16.58 -16.83 -1.34
C ARG A 228 -16.03 -15.44 -1.00
N HIS A 229 -15.67 -15.20 0.25
CA HIS A 229 -14.94 -13.99 0.64
C HIS A 229 -13.44 -14.27 0.60
N ILE A 230 -12.78 -13.81 -0.47
CA ILE A 230 -11.35 -14.00 -0.69
C ILE A 230 -10.57 -12.80 -0.14
N VAL A 231 -9.44 -13.09 0.48
CA VAL A 231 -8.57 -12.10 1.12
C VAL A 231 -7.12 -12.35 0.73
N ALA A 232 -6.44 -11.27 0.37
CA ALA A 232 -4.98 -11.20 0.37
C ALA A 232 -4.55 -10.19 1.43
N GLU A 233 -3.69 -10.59 2.33
CA GLU A 233 -3.20 -9.79 3.45
C GLU A 233 -1.69 -9.76 3.46
N ALA A 234 -1.14 -8.62 3.81
CA ALA A 234 0.28 -8.43 4.08
C ALA A 234 0.47 -7.95 5.51
N PHE A 235 1.48 -8.45 6.20
CA PHE A 235 1.90 -7.96 7.50
C PHE A 235 3.42 -7.95 7.64
N VAL A 236 3.92 -7.08 8.50
CA VAL A 236 5.36 -6.87 8.68
C VAL A 236 5.73 -7.01 10.14
N PHE A 237 6.83 -7.73 10.39
CA PHE A 237 7.53 -7.72 11.65
C PHE A 237 8.89 -7.02 11.45
N ALA A 238 9.09 -5.88 12.10
CA ALA A 238 10.29 -5.06 11.95
C ALA A 238 10.54 -4.24 13.23
N PRO A 239 11.02 -4.89 14.31
CA PRO A 239 11.24 -4.21 15.58
C PRO A 239 12.29 -3.11 15.41
N GLY A 240 11.97 -1.89 15.91
CA GLY A 240 12.88 -0.75 15.88
C GLY A 240 13.22 -0.21 14.47
N ARG A 241 12.47 -0.59 13.44
CA ARG A 241 12.69 -0.15 12.05
C ARG A 241 11.44 0.51 11.47
N ASP A 242 11.66 1.39 10.49
CA ASP A 242 10.59 1.99 9.70
C ASP A 242 9.89 0.95 8.83
N LYS A 243 8.59 1.08 8.69
CA LYS A 243 7.72 0.09 8.06
C LYS A 243 6.96 0.63 6.85
N ARG A 244 6.90 1.97 6.69
CA ARG A 244 6.17 2.63 5.62
C ARG A 244 6.49 2.06 4.24
N ASP A 245 7.77 2.01 3.91
CA ASP A 245 8.19 1.66 2.55
C ASP A 245 7.98 0.18 2.23
N VAL A 246 8.21 -0.70 3.20
CA VAL A 246 7.91 -2.13 3.02
C VAL A 246 6.41 -2.36 2.92
N MET A 247 5.59 -1.70 3.75
CA MET A 247 4.13 -1.79 3.67
C MET A 247 3.61 -1.30 2.32
N ARG A 248 4.15 -0.24 1.74
CA ARG A 248 3.77 0.25 0.39
C ARG A 248 4.10 -0.74 -0.71
N ARG A 249 5.27 -1.37 -0.67
CA ARG A 249 5.62 -2.43 -1.61
C ARG A 249 4.65 -3.60 -1.51
N LEU A 250 4.33 -4.04 -0.30
CA LEU A 250 3.37 -5.11 -0.08
C LEU A 250 1.94 -4.72 -0.49
N GLU A 251 1.53 -3.48 -0.25
CA GLU A 251 0.23 -2.98 -0.72
C GLU A 251 0.13 -3.02 -2.24
N ALA A 252 1.21 -2.71 -2.95
CA ALA A 252 1.26 -2.86 -4.40
C ALA A 252 1.13 -4.33 -4.86
N VAL A 253 1.69 -5.28 -4.09
CA VAL A 253 1.45 -6.72 -4.30
C VAL A 253 -0.03 -7.05 -4.16
N LEU A 254 -0.68 -6.58 -3.10
CA LEU A 254 -2.11 -6.83 -2.90
C LEU A 254 -3.01 -6.21 -3.98
N MET A 255 -2.55 -5.17 -4.68
CA MET A 255 -3.27 -4.60 -5.84
C MET A 255 -3.36 -5.58 -7.02
N THR A 256 -2.53 -6.61 -7.06
CA THR A 256 -2.55 -7.65 -8.10
C THR A 256 -3.55 -8.77 -7.80
N LEU A 257 -4.31 -8.67 -6.70
CA LEU A 257 -5.34 -9.66 -6.34
C LEU A 257 -6.31 -9.88 -7.50
N ARG A 258 -6.39 -11.13 -7.96
CA ARG A 258 -7.23 -11.56 -9.08
C ARG A 258 -7.88 -12.89 -8.79
N THR A 259 -9.00 -13.10 -9.43
CA THR A 259 -9.68 -14.40 -9.46
C THR A 259 -9.36 -15.03 -10.80
N ASP A 260 -8.88 -16.26 -10.78
CA ASP A 260 -8.73 -17.07 -12.00
C ASP A 260 -10.12 -17.59 -12.40
N SER A 261 -10.93 -16.74 -13.03
CA SER A 261 -12.06 -17.26 -13.78
C SER A 261 -11.47 -17.82 -15.09
N ALA A 262 -11.91 -19.02 -15.49
CA ALA A 262 -11.50 -19.69 -16.73
C ALA A 262 -11.70 -18.84 -18.01
N ALA A 263 -12.29 -17.65 -17.90
CA ALA A 263 -12.46 -16.67 -18.95
C ALA A 263 -11.23 -15.76 -19.17
N ASP A 264 -10.33 -15.62 -18.18
CA ASP A 264 -9.16 -14.74 -18.28
C ASP A 264 -7.90 -15.45 -18.83
N ILE A 265 -7.92 -16.77 -18.99
CA ILE A 265 -6.80 -17.57 -19.52
C ILE A 265 -6.79 -17.59 -21.08
N ARG A 266 -7.79 -17.01 -21.73
CA ARG A 266 -7.94 -17.00 -23.20
C ARG A 266 -7.77 -15.61 -23.83
N LYS A 267 -6.92 -14.76 -23.30
CA LYS A 267 -6.49 -13.56 -24.03
C LYS A 267 -5.00 -13.34 -23.93
#